data_a4216bf551d4982fff4bff0c33dd63ef
#
_entry.id   a4216bf551d4982fff4bff0c33dd63ef
#
_cell.length_a   1.000
_cell.length_b   1.000
_cell.length_c   1.000
_cell.angle_alpha   90.00
_cell.angle_beta   90.00
_cell.angle_gamma   90.00
#
_symmetry.space_group_name_H-M   'P 1'
#
loop_
_entity.id
_entity.type
_entity.pdbx_description
1 polymer ?
#
loop_
_entity_poly.entity_id
_entity_poly.type
_entity_poly.pdbx_seq_one_letter_code
_entity_poly.pdbx_strand_id
1 'polypeptide(L)'
;MPETLVRPDYRLADNLAAASGVVFLTGTQALIRLPLMQAARDAAFGIQSQGFISGYRGSPLGMVDQQAWKAAKLLDQAGVKFLPAINEELGATAVLGTQRVESDPERTADGVFAMWYGKGPGVDRGGDALKHGNAYGSSPHGGVLVVAGDDHGCVSSSMPHQSDVAMQSWHMPVVAPASVAGACRAPAVRRTPSRPTTRRLRAAAAACSAHPAHRRPPGRTARGPRSRIS
;
A
#
# COMPACT_ATOMS: atom_id res chain seq x y z
N MET A 1 0.89 18.23 -29.88
CA MET A 1 0.11 18.27 -28.62
C MET A 1 -0.44 16.89 -28.42
N PRO A 2 -0.21 16.20 -27.30
CA PRO A 2 -0.92 14.95 -27.07
C PRO A 2 -2.41 15.28 -27.00
N GLU A 3 -3.22 14.53 -27.74
CA GLU A 3 -4.67 14.60 -27.65
C GLU A 3 -5.06 14.49 -26.17
N THR A 4 -5.85 15.45 -25.75
CA THR A 4 -6.37 15.50 -24.37
C THR A 4 -7.21 14.26 -24.17
N LEU A 5 -6.71 13.29 -23.40
CA LEU A 5 -7.41 12.05 -23.02
C LEU A 5 -8.56 12.38 -22.05
N VAL A 6 -9.39 13.36 -22.42
CA VAL A 6 -10.62 13.69 -21.70
C VAL A 6 -11.65 12.62 -22.06
N ARG A 7 -12.01 11.82 -21.09
CA ARG A 7 -13.13 10.88 -21.19
C ARG A 7 -14.40 11.63 -20.75
N PRO A 8 -15.26 12.06 -21.69
CA PRO A 8 -16.46 12.83 -21.35
C PRO A 8 -17.47 12.03 -20.52
N ASP A 9 -17.37 10.72 -20.53
CA ASP A 9 -18.20 9.75 -19.81
C ASP A 9 -17.59 9.31 -18.46
N TYR A 10 -16.43 9.87 -18.04
CA TYR A 10 -15.76 9.49 -16.81
C TYR A 10 -16.61 9.78 -15.57
N ARG A 11 -16.76 8.78 -14.73
CA ARG A 11 -17.43 8.87 -13.42
C ARG A 11 -16.46 8.61 -12.29
N LEU A 12 -16.72 9.15 -11.10
CA LEU A 12 -15.86 8.90 -9.93
C LEU A 12 -15.74 7.42 -9.57
N ALA A 13 -16.75 6.61 -9.89
CA ALA A 13 -16.68 5.16 -9.68
C ALA A 13 -15.63 4.48 -10.58
N ASP A 14 -15.27 5.08 -11.70
CA ASP A 14 -14.28 4.53 -12.64
C ASP A 14 -12.86 4.55 -12.06
N ASN A 15 -12.62 5.34 -11.02
CA ASN A 15 -11.31 5.45 -10.39
C ASN A 15 -10.74 4.09 -9.92
N LEU A 16 -11.59 3.21 -9.40
CA LEU A 16 -11.20 1.86 -8.96
C LEU A 16 -11.55 0.78 -9.98
N ALA A 17 -12.64 0.96 -10.76
CA ALA A 17 -13.22 -0.08 -11.61
C ALA A 17 -12.66 -0.09 -13.04
N ALA A 18 -12.17 1.04 -13.58
CA ALA A 18 -11.71 1.11 -14.97
C ALA A 18 -10.53 0.16 -15.24
N ALA A 19 -10.66 -0.73 -16.18
CA ALA A 19 -9.63 -1.68 -16.59
C ALA A 19 -8.47 -1.02 -17.33
N SER A 20 -8.73 0.09 -18.04
CA SER A 20 -7.75 0.80 -18.86
C SER A 20 -8.04 2.31 -18.91
N GLY A 21 -7.09 3.07 -19.44
CA GLY A 21 -7.19 4.51 -19.59
C GLY A 21 -6.67 5.28 -18.37
N VAL A 22 -6.90 6.61 -18.41
CA VAL A 22 -6.48 7.52 -17.34
C VAL A 22 -7.58 7.58 -16.28
N VAL A 23 -7.18 7.46 -15.00
CA VAL A 23 -8.07 7.57 -13.85
C VAL A 23 -7.56 8.63 -12.88
N PHE A 24 -8.45 9.29 -12.18
CA PHE A 24 -8.12 10.24 -11.13
C PHE A 24 -8.21 9.55 -9.77
N LEU A 25 -7.09 9.51 -9.02
CA LEU A 25 -6.97 8.80 -7.75
C LEU A 25 -6.32 9.66 -6.69
N THR A 26 -6.81 9.54 -5.45
CA THR A 26 -6.02 9.91 -4.27
C THR A 26 -4.99 8.81 -3.97
N GLY A 27 -3.98 9.10 -3.14
CA GLY A 27 -2.99 8.11 -2.73
C GLY A 27 -3.61 6.87 -2.07
N THR A 28 -4.57 7.07 -1.17
CA THR A 28 -5.26 5.95 -0.51
C THR A 28 -6.14 5.13 -1.46
N GLN A 29 -6.78 5.78 -2.43
CA GLN A 29 -7.52 5.06 -3.49
C GLN A 29 -6.58 4.25 -4.37
N ALA A 30 -5.40 4.78 -4.68
CA ALA A 30 -4.38 4.05 -5.43
C ALA A 30 -3.95 2.76 -4.70
N LEU A 31 -3.79 2.81 -3.36
CA LEU A 31 -3.47 1.63 -2.57
C LEU A 31 -4.57 0.56 -2.65
N ILE A 32 -5.85 0.96 -2.60
CA ILE A 32 -6.97 0.00 -2.75
C ILE A 32 -7.08 -0.53 -4.19
N ARG A 33 -6.69 0.26 -5.18
CA ARG A 33 -6.67 -0.18 -6.59
C ARG A 33 -5.61 -1.26 -6.85
N LEU A 34 -4.46 -1.26 -6.15
CA LEU A 34 -3.40 -2.24 -6.36
C LEU A 34 -3.87 -3.70 -6.22
N PRO A 35 -4.53 -4.12 -5.14
CA PRO A 35 -5.06 -5.47 -5.02
C PRO A 35 -6.12 -5.80 -6.09
N LEU A 36 -6.97 -4.85 -6.50
CA LEU A 36 -7.92 -5.05 -7.59
C LEU A 36 -7.21 -5.32 -8.93
N MET A 37 -6.16 -4.55 -9.22
CA MET A 37 -5.33 -4.76 -10.41
C MET A 37 -4.57 -6.09 -10.35
N GLN A 38 -4.12 -6.52 -9.16
CA GLN A 38 -3.45 -7.81 -9.00
C GLN A 38 -4.41 -8.96 -9.27
N ALA A 39 -5.62 -8.92 -8.72
CA ALA A 39 -6.65 -9.92 -9.00
C ALA A 39 -6.98 -10.03 -10.50
N ALA A 40 -7.19 -8.90 -11.15
CA ALA A 40 -7.47 -8.86 -12.59
C ALA A 40 -6.30 -9.42 -13.42
N ARG A 41 -5.06 -9.12 -13.03
CA ARG A 41 -3.86 -9.66 -13.69
C ARG A 41 -3.75 -11.16 -13.52
N ASP A 42 -3.96 -11.66 -12.32
CA ASP A 42 -3.89 -13.10 -12.04
C ASP A 42 -4.94 -13.87 -12.83
N ALA A 43 -6.17 -13.37 -12.86
CA ALA A 43 -7.25 -13.94 -13.67
C ALA A 43 -6.90 -13.96 -15.16
N ALA A 44 -6.28 -12.90 -15.69
CA ALA A 44 -5.83 -12.84 -17.08
C ALA A 44 -4.73 -13.89 -17.42
N PHE A 45 -4.00 -14.36 -16.41
CA PHE A 45 -3.02 -15.43 -16.52
C PHE A 45 -3.57 -16.82 -16.14
N GLY A 46 -4.88 -16.95 -15.91
CA GLY A 46 -5.52 -18.20 -15.52
C GLY A 46 -5.20 -18.66 -14.09
N ILE A 47 -4.74 -17.75 -13.24
CA ILE A 47 -4.40 -18.03 -11.85
C ILE A 47 -5.59 -17.70 -10.97
N GLN A 48 -6.08 -18.68 -10.20
CA GLN A 48 -7.18 -18.50 -9.25
C GLN A 48 -6.63 -18.04 -7.89
N SER A 49 -6.10 -16.81 -7.84
CA SER A 49 -5.61 -16.23 -6.62
C SER A 49 -6.73 -15.51 -5.85
N GLN A 50 -6.54 -15.39 -4.54
CA GLN A 50 -7.35 -14.53 -3.67
C GLN A 50 -6.50 -13.40 -3.11
N GLY A 51 -7.16 -12.31 -2.68
CA GLY A 51 -6.51 -11.17 -2.07
C GLY A 51 -6.82 -11.07 -0.58
N PHE A 52 -5.87 -10.57 0.20
CA PHE A 52 -6.08 -10.28 1.61
C PHE A 52 -5.46 -8.93 1.99
N ILE A 53 -6.25 -8.06 2.60
CA ILE A 53 -5.80 -6.74 3.08
C ILE A 53 -5.98 -6.71 4.59
N SER A 54 -4.91 -6.47 5.34
CA SER A 54 -4.96 -6.28 6.78
C SER A 54 -3.91 -5.27 7.22
N GLY A 55 -4.15 -4.62 8.35
CA GLY A 55 -3.28 -3.62 8.91
C GLY A 55 -4.00 -2.78 9.95
N TYR A 56 -3.36 -1.71 10.39
CA TYR A 56 -3.92 -0.84 11.42
C TYR A 56 -3.83 0.62 10.98
N ARG A 57 -4.93 1.33 11.16
CA ARG A 57 -5.06 2.74 10.76
C ARG A 57 -4.15 3.65 11.57
N GLY A 58 -3.53 4.59 10.90
CA GLY A 58 -2.71 5.65 11.46
C GLY A 58 -2.31 6.64 10.39
N SER A 59 -2.22 7.93 10.72
CA SER A 59 -1.79 8.94 9.75
C SER A 59 -0.33 8.68 9.33
N PRO A 60 0.01 8.74 8.02
CA PRO A 60 -0.81 9.25 6.89
C PRO A 60 -1.76 8.22 6.25
N LEU A 61 -1.82 6.98 6.72
CA LEU A 61 -2.62 5.89 6.15
C LEU A 61 -4.03 5.77 6.77
N GLY A 62 -4.46 6.73 7.59
CA GLY A 62 -5.72 6.67 8.33
C GLY A 62 -6.99 6.54 7.49
N MET A 63 -6.92 6.84 6.19
CA MET A 63 -8.07 6.73 5.28
C MET A 63 -8.13 5.40 4.51
N VAL A 64 -7.16 4.50 4.68
CA VAL A 64 -7.12 3.21 3.98
C VAL A 64 -8.34 2.37 4.30
N ASP A 65 -8.68 2.24 5.60
CA ASP A 65 -9.86 1.49 6.05
C ASP A 65 -11.14 2.02 5.39
N GLN A 66 -11.34 3.34 5.42
CA GLN A 66 -12.53 3.96 4.85
C GLN A 66 -12.63 3.74 3.35
N GLN A 67 -11.50 3.79 2.62
CA GLN A 67 -11.48 3.52 1.19
C GLN A 67 -11.73 2.04 0.91
N ALA A 68 -11.21 1.13 1.73
CA ALA A 68 -11.49 -0.29 1.60
C ALA A 68 -12.97 -0.60 1.84
N TRP A 69 -13.60 -0.03 2.87
CA TRP A 69 -15.03 -0.19 3.10
C TRP A 69 -15.90 0.40 1.98
N LYS A 70 -15.54 1.57 1.45
CA LYS A 70 -16.23 2.14 0.28
C LYS A 70 -16.10 1.27 -0.96
N ALA A 71 -15.00 0.56 -1.10
CA ALA A 71 -14.72 -0.36 -2.20
C ALA A 71 -15.16 -1.81 -1.91
N ALA A 72 -15.82 -2.09 -0.78
CA ALA A 72 -16.09 -3.45 -0.31
C ALA A 72 -16.71 -4.34 -1.38
N LYS A 73 -17.70 -3.84 -2.13
CA LYS A 73 -18.35 -4.59 -3.21
C LYS A 73 -17.36 -4.96 -4.34
N LEU A 74 -16.47 -4.03 -4.73
CA LEU A 74 -15.46 -4.29 -5.76
C LEU A 74 -14.40 -5.27 -5.27
N LEU A 75 -13.97 -5.14 -4.02
CA LEU A 75 -13.02 -6.05 -3.39
C LEU A 75 -13.60 -7.46 -3.31
N ASP A 76 -14.84 -7.61 -2.86
CA ASP A 76 -15.53 -8.89 -2.76
C ASP A 76 -15.67 -9.57 -4.13
N GLN A 77 -16.11 -8.82 -5.15
CA GLN A 77 -16.19 -9.30 -6.53
C GLN A 77 -14.83 -9.74 -7.10
N ALA A 78 -13.74 -9.14 -6.65
CA ALA A 78 -12.38 -9.48 -7.04
C ALA A 78 -11.76 -10.59 -6.18
N GLY A 79 -12.50 -11.19 -5.25
CA GLY A 79 -11.98 -12.18 -4.31
C GLY A 79 -10.95 -11.61 -3.32
N VAL A 80 -11.06 -10.32 -2.98
CA VAL A 80 -10.15 -9.63 -2.05
C VAL A 80 -10.85 -9.39 -0.72
N LYS A 81 -10.42 -10.07 0.32
CA LYS A 81 -10.94 -9.88 1.68
C LYS A 81 -10.22 -8.74 2.38
N PHE A 82 -10.97 -7.77 2.89
CA PHE A 82 -10.47 -6.75 3.79
C PHE A 82 -10.85 -7.07 5.23
N LEU A 83 -9.85 -7.21 6.09
CA LEU A 83 -10.01 -7.46 7.51
C LEU A 83 -9.05 -6.56 8.30
N PRO A 84 -9.51 -5.38 8.77
CA PRO A 84 -8.67 -4.50 9.59
C PRO A 84 -8.30 -5.23 10.89
N ALA A 85 -7.05 -5.08 11.30
CA ALA A 85 -6.58 -5.68 12.53
C ALA A 85 -6.84 -4.75 13.73
N ILE A 86 -6.83 -5.33 14.93
CA ILE A 86 -6.90 -4.55 16.18
C ILE A 86 -5.55 -3.95 16.57
N ASN A 87 -4.46 -4.42 15.97
CA ASN A 87 -3.14 -3.79 16.00
C ASN A 87 -2.29 -4.26 14.80
N GLU A 88 -1.15 -3.61 14.60
CA GLU A 88 -0.26 -3.84 13.46
C GLU A 88 0.38 -5.23 13.45
N GLU A 89 0.77 -5.74 14.62
CA GLU A 89 1.39 -7.05 14.77
C GLU A 89 0.44 -8.17 14.38
N LEU A 90 -0.81 -8.13 14.87
CA LEU A 90 -1.83 -9.11 14.48
C LEU A 90 -2.17 -9.03 13.00
N GLY A 91 -2.19 -7.81 12.42
CA GLY A 91 -2.31 -7.64 10.98
C GLY A 91 -1.17 -8.29 10.20
N ALA A 92 0.06 -8.11 10.66
CA ALA A 92 1.24 -8.70 10.04
C ALA A 92 1.25 -10.24 10.17
N THR A 93 0.86 -10.76 11.33
CA THR A 93 0.74 -12.21 11.56
C THR A 93 -0.33 -12.84 10.69
N ALA A 94 -1.49 -12.19 10.56
CA ALA A 94 -2.57 -12.65 9.67
C ALA A 94 -2.12 -12.69 8.21
N VAL A 95 -1.42 -11.64 7.75
CA VAL A 95 -0.84 -11.59 6.41
C VAL A 95 0.20 -12.69 6.21
N LEU A 96 1.06 -12.94 7.20
CA LEU A 96 2.03 -14.04 7.15
C LEU A 96 1.32 -15.39 7.01
N GLY A 97 0.23 -15.61 7.75
CA GLY A 97 -0.58 -16.83 7.67
C GLY A 97 -1.10 -17.09 6.26
N THR A 98 -1.55 -16.05 5.54
CA THR A 98 -2.04 -16.20 4.16
C THR A 98 -0.98 -16.70 3.19
N GLN A 99 0.30 -16.52 3.50
CA GLN A 99 1.40 -16.97 2.64
C GLN A 99 1.70 -18.47 2.80
N ARG A 100 0.94 -19.16 3.65
CA ARG A 100 1.05 -20.61 3.90
C ARG A 100 -0.08 -21.44 3.26
N VAL A 101 -0.97 -20.79 2.54
CA VAL A 101 -2.16 -21.44 1.95
C VAL A 101 -1.80 -22.65 1.08
N GLU A 102 -0.63 -22.66 0.42
CA GLU A 102 -0.20 -23.81 -0.40
C GLU A 102 0.07 -25.09 0.42
N SER A 103 0.34 -24.96 1.71
CA SER A 103 0.52 -26.09 2.62
C SER A 103 -0.78 -26.68 3.09
N ASP A 104 -1.91 -26.02 2.81
CA ASP A 104 -3.25 -26.49 3.19
C ASP A 104 -3.81 -27.38 2.09
N PRO A 105 -4.08 -28.68 2.38
CA PRO A 105 -4.67 -29.58 1.41
C PRO A 105 -6.11 -29.21 1.03
N GLU A 106 -6.82 -28.44 1.87
CA GLU A 106 -8.20 -27.99 1.63
C GLU A 106 -8.25 -26.61 0.94
N ARG A 107 -7.12 -26.08 0.50
CA ARG A 107 -7.08 -24.78 -0.17
C ARG A 107 -7.99 -24.74 -1.40
N THR A 108 -8.68 -23.62 -1.55
CA THR A 108 -9.55 -23.34 -2.70
C THR A 108 -8.97 -22.33 -3.69
N ALA A 109 -7.72 -21.89 -3.45
CA ALA A 109 -7.03 -20.92 -4.28
C ALA A 109 -5.60 -21.38 -4.60
N ASP A 110 -5.07 -20.95 -5.74
CA ASP A 110 -3.67 -21.21 -6.12
C ASP A 110 -2.67 -20.50 -5.21
N GLY A 111 -3.08 -19.42 -4.58
CA GLY A 111 -2.29 -18.63 -3.65
C GLY A 111 -3.03 -17.37 -3.21
N VAL A 112 -2.45 -16.67 -2.24
CA VAL A 112 -3.00 -15.42 -1.72
C VAL A 112 -1.98 -14.29 -1.88
N PHE A 113 -2.33 -13.25 -2.64
CA PHE A 113 -1.59 -12.00 -2.56
C PHE A 113 -2.15 -11.16 -1.41
N ALA A 114 -1.28 -10.49 -0.67
CA ALA A 114 -1.70 -9.75 0.50
C ALA A 114 -1.13 -8.33 0.53
N MET A 115 -1.82 -7.44 1.22
CA MET A 115 -1.35 -6.10 1.54
C MET A 115 -1.46 -5.89 3.05
N TRP A 116 -0.33 -5.57 3.66
CA TRP A 116 -0.28 -5.04 5.01
C TRP A 116 -0.08 -3.52 4.96
N TYR A 117 -0.72 -2.78 5.86
CA TYR A 117 -0.51 -1.33 5.98
C TYR A 117 -0.40 -0.93 7.45
N GLY A 118 0.51 0.01 7.71
CA GLY A 118 0.74 0.55 9.03
C GLY A 118 1.57 1.83 9.01
N LYS A 119 1.46 2.63 10.07
CA LYS A 119 2.31 3.77 10.33
C LYS A 119 3.71 3.29 10.81
N GLY A 120 4.72 4.17 10.78
CA GLY A 120 6.07 3.88 11.24
C GLY A 120 6.16 3.10 12.56
N PRO A 121 5.53 3.55 13.68
CA PRO A 121 5.49 2.77 14.91
C PRO A 121 4.88 1.39 14.78
N GLY A 122 3.96 1.23 13.83
CA GLY A 122 3.37 -0.06 13.50
C GLY A 122 4.33 -1.00 12.76
N VAL A 123 5.24 -0.44 11.95
CA VAL A 123 6.34 -1.21 11.34
C VAL A 123 7.23 -1.79 12.43
N ASP A 124 7.62 -0.98 13.42
CA ASP A 124 8.41 -1.45 14.55
C ASP A 124 7.68 -2.56 15.32
N ARG A 125 6.40 -2.36 15.62
CA ARG A 125 5.57 -3.33 16.33
C ARG A 125 5.36 -4.64 15.56
N GLY A 126 5.14 -4.56 14.26
CA GLY A 126 4.95 -5.71 13.38
C GLY A 126 6.25 -6.34 12.88
N GLY A 127 7.39 -5.78 13.27
CA GLY A 127 8.70 -6.09 12.71
C GLY A 127 9.09 -7.55 12.79
N ASP A 128 8.76 -8.24 13.87
CA ASP A 128 9.06 -9.66 14.02
C ASP A 128 8.30 -10.50 12.99
N ALA A 129 7.00 -10.33 12.88
CA ALA A 129 6.18 -11.04 11.89
C ALA A 129 6.59 -10.71 10.45
N LEU A 130 6.92 -9.44 10.16
CA LEU A 130 7.38 -9.02 8.83
C LEU A 130 8.75 -9.62 8.48
N LYS A 131 9.70 -9.66 9.41
CA LYS A 131 11.01 -10.31 9.23
C LYS A 131 10.86 -11.81 8.97
N HIS A 132 10.07 -12.49 9.77
CA HIS A 132 9.80 -13.92 9.61
C HIS A 132 9.09 -14.18 8.28
N GLY A 133 8.10 -13.37 7.92
CA GLY A 133 7.45 -13.44 6.62
C GLY A 133 8.44 -13.32 5.47
N ASN A 134 9.36 -12.34 5.53
CA ASN A 134 10.39 -12.17 4.51
C ASN A 134 11.38 -13.35 4.47
N ALA A 135 11.76 -13.91 5.61
CA ALA A 135 12.68 -15.04 5.69
C ALA A 135 12.06 -16.34 5.15
N TYR A 136 10.81 -16.60 5.50
CA TYR A 136 10.11 -17.81 5.07
C TYR A 136 9.67 -17.79 3.61
N GLY A 137 9.47 -16.62 3.05
CA GLY A 137 8.98 -16.47 1.69
C GLY A 137 7.47 -16.61 1.56
N SER A 138 6.99 -16.47 0.35
CA SER A 138 5.59 -16.65 -0.02
C SER A 138 5.44 -17.81 -0.99
N SER A 139 4.22 -18.27 -1.13
CA SER A 139 3.84 -19.24 -2.15
C SER A 139 4.16 -18.75 -3.58
N PRO A 140 4.30 -19.64 -4.59
CA PRO A 140 4.52 -19.24 -5.98
C PRO A 140 3.45 -18.28 -6.51
N HIS A 141 2.21 -18.42 -6.05
CA HIS A 141 1.08 -17.57 -6.41
C HIS A 141 0.66 -16.62 -5.28
N GLY A 142 1.52 -16.44 -4.27
CA GLY A 142 1.37 -15.48 -3.21
C GLY A 142 2.24 -14.25 -3.37
N GLY A 143 2.36 -13.51 -2.30
CA GLY A 143 3.21 -12.32 -2.19
C GLY A 143 2.58 -11.27 -1.30
N VAL A 144 3.41 -10.44 -0.68
CA VAL A 144 2.95 -9.41 0.26
C VAL A 144 3.47 -8.05 -0.17
N LEU A 145 2.56 -7.07 -0.25
CA LEU A 145 2.89 -5.66 -0.32
C LEU A 145 2.80 -5.08 1.10
N VAL A 146 3.92 -4.63 1.64
CA VAL A 146 3.97 -3.91 2.91
C VAL A 146 3.94 -2.42 2.64
N VAL A 147 2.90 -1.74 3.10
CA VAL A 147 2.72 -0.29 2.95
C VAL A 147 3.02 0.38 4.27
N ALA A 148 4.14 1.07 4.35
CA ALA A 148 4.52 1.88 5.50
C ALA A 148 4.21 3.35 5.26
N GLY A 149 3.48 3.98 6.16
CA GLY A 149 3.18 5.40 6.12
C GLY A 149 3.97 6.15 7.17
N ASP A 150 5.12 6.70 6.79
CA ASP A 150 5.92 7.52 7.69
C ASP A 150 5.46 8.97 7.68
N ASP A 151 5.48 9.57 8.86
CA ASP A 151 5.13 10.97 9.09
C ASP A 151 6.42 11.77 9.33
N HIS A 152 7.20 11.96 8.27
CA HIS A 152 8.51 12.62 8.34
C HIS A 152 8.47 14.03 8.94
N GLY A 153 7.35 14.73 8.82
CA GLY A 153 7.14 16.06 9.40
C GLY A 153 6.67 16.07 10.84
N CYS A 154 6.47 14.91 11.46
CA CYS A 154 5.91 14.76 12.81
C CYS A 154 4.59 15.53 13.02
N VAL A 155 3.76 15.63 11.98
CA VAL A 155 2.48 16.38 12.05
C VAL A 155 1.50 15.70 12.99
N SER A 156 1.50 14.37 13.01
CA SER A 156 0.64 13.54 13.87
C SER A 156 1.41 12.43 14.60
N SER A 157 2.72 12.58 14.72
CA SER A 157 3.62 11.63 15.38
C SER A 157 4.54 12.36 16.32
N SER A 158 4.92 11.73 17.43
CA SER A 158 5.94 12.26 18.35
C SER A 158 7.35 12.13 17.85
N MET A 159 7.60 11.27 16.85
CA MET A 159 8.90 11.07 16.22
C MET A 159 8.75 10.81 14.73
N PRO A 160 9.69 11.29 13.88
CA PRO A 160 9.80 10.83 12.51
C PRO A 160 10.22 9.36 12.51
N HIS A 161 9.54 8.56 11.71
CA HIS A 161 9.88 7.15 11.54
C HIS A 161 10.65 6.93 10.25
N GLN A 162 11.52 5.91 10.27
CA GLN A 162 12.38 5.52 9.18
C GLN A 162 12.10 4.04 8.83
N SER A 163 10.86 3.79 8.41
CA SER A 163 10.42 2.44 8.08
C SER A 163 11.21 1.82 6.92
N ASP A 164 11.68 2.64 6.00
CA ASP A 164 12.53 2.23 4.90
C ASP A 164 13.85 1.64 5.40
N VAL A 165 14.51 2.26 6.39
CA VAL A 165 15.74 1.76 7.00
C VAL A 165 15.48 0.44 7.74
N ALA A 166 14.39 0.36 8.51
CA ALA A 166 14.00 -0.85 9.21
C ALA A 166 13.78 -2.01 8.21
N MET A 167 13.03 -1.77 7.14
CA MET A 167 12.76 -2.77 6.10
C MET A 167 14.01 -3.20 5.34
N GLN A 168 14.93 -2.28 5.06
CA GLN A 168 16.22 -2.59 4.45
C GLN A 168 17.06 -3.49 5.37
N SER A 169 17.07 -3.22 6.68
CA SER A 169 17.77 -4.08 7.65
C SER A 169 17.19 -5.51 7.71
N TRP A 170 15.94 -5.68 7.31
CA TRP A 170 15.29 -6.99 7.17
C TRP A 170 15.45 -7.61 5.77
N HIS A 171 16.29 -7.03 4.93
CA HIS A 171 16.52 -7.47 3.55
C HIS A 171 15.26 -7.46 2.68
N MET A 172 14.32 -6.57 2.96
CA MET A 172 13.14 -6.36 2.13
C MET A 172 13.46 -5.35 1.02
N PRO A 173 13.02 -5.60 -0.23
CA PRO A 173 13.12 -4.58 -1.27
C PRO A 173 12.18 -3.41 -0.94
N VAL A 174 12.71 -2.20 -0.98
CA VAL A 174 11.97 -0.97 -0.66
C VAL A 174 11.75 -0.14 -1.91
N VAL A 175 10.53 0.37 -2.08
CA VAL A 175 10.15 1.34 -3.10
C VAL A 175 9.58 2.56 -2.40
N ALA A 176 10.15 3.74 -2.65
CA ALA A 176 9.68 5.00 -2.13
C ALA A 176 9.08 5.84 -3.28
N PRO A 177 7.78 5.73 -3.58
CA PRO A 177 7.18 6.47 -4.68
C PRO A 177 7.00 7.94 -4.30
N ALA A 178 7.48 8.84 -5.17
CA ALA A 178 7.32 10.29 -5.00
C ALA A 178 5.96 10.83 -5.47
N SER A 179 5.09 9.97 -6.02
CA SER A 179 3.79 10.36 -6.53
C SER A 179 2.81 9.20 -6.55
N VAL A 180 1.50 9.51 -6.67
CA VAL A 180 0.44 8.51 -6.83
C VAL A 180 0.70 7.63 -8.06
N ALA A 181 1.14 8.22 -9.17
CA ALA A 181 1.49 7.47 -10.38
C ALA A 181 2.68 6.53 -10.14
N GLY A 182 3.66 6.93 -9.35
CA GLY A 182 4.77 6.09 -8.92
C GLY A 182 4.31 4.93 -8.05
N ALA A 183 3.40 5.17 -7.11
CA ALA A 183 2.81 4.13 -6.28
C ALA A 183 2.06 3.08 -7.11
N CYS A 184 1.28 3.51 -8.10
CA CYS A 184 0.58 2.60 -9.02
C CYS A 184 1.51 1.79 -9.93
N ARG A 185 2.75 2.25 -10.13
CA ARG A 185 3.81 1.54 -10.88
C ARG A 185 4.70 0.68 -9.98
N ALA A 186 4.52 0.76 -8.67
CA ALA A 186 5.20 -0.14 -7.75
C ALA A 186 5.00 -1.57 -8.26
N PRO A 187 6.05 -2.38 -8.32
CA PRO A 187 5.99 -3.66 -9.00
C PRO A 187 4.87 -4.47 -8.36
N ALA A 188 3.78 -4.64 -9.10
CA ALA A 188 2.92 -5.77 -8.86
C ALA A 188 3.86 -6.97 -8.68
N VAL A 189 3.63 -7.77 -7.66
CA VAL A 189 4.48 -8.92 -7.33
C VAL A 189 4.83 -9.63 -8.64
N ARG A 190 6.06 -9.41 -9.15
CA ARG A 190 6.47 -10.02 -10.41
C ARG A 190 6.60 -11.50 -10.17
N ARG A 191 5.63 -12.24 -10.63
CA ARG A 191 5.73 -13.68 -10.75
C ARG A 191 6.62 -13.97 -11.95
N THR A 192 7.87 -14.26 -11.71
CA THR A 192 8.71 -14.84 -12.75
C THR A 192 8.39 -16.32 -12.82
N PRO A 193 8.02 -16.87 -13.97
CA PRO A 193 8.03 -18.30 -14.16
C PRO A 193 9.49 -18.74 -14.00
N SER A 194 9.82 -19.37 -12.90
CA SER A 194 11.19 -19.78 -12.62
C SER A 194 11.21 -21.05 -11.80
N ARG A 195 12.16 -21.92 -12.20
CA ARG A 195 12.59 -23.16 -11.58
C ARG A 195 12.54 -23.19 -10.04
N PRO A 196 12.31 -24.36 -9.42
CA PRO A 196 12.19 -24.50 -7.97
C PRO A 196 13.57 -24.35 -7.32
N THR A 197 13.93 -23.16 -6.94
CA THR A 197 15.03 -22.89 -6.04
C THR A 197 14.60 -21.75 -5.12
N THR A 198 14.56 -22.05 -3.83
CA THR A 198 14.40 -21.16 -2.67
C THR A 198 13.94 -19.74 -3.03
N ARG A 199 12.63 -19.52 -3.09
CA ARG A 199 12.05 -18.20 -3.35
C ARG A 199 11.94 -17.42 -2.04
N ARG A 200 12.81 -16.44 -1.90
CA ARG A 200 12.65 -15.38 -0.90
C ARG A 200 11.43 -14.53 -1.24
N LEU A 201 10.66 -14.14 -0.25
CA LEU A 201 9.62 -13.11 -0.34
C LEU A 201 10.19 -11.90 -1.08
N ARG A 202 9.55 -11.52 -2.17
CA ARG A 202 9.68 -10.15 -2.66
C ARG A 202 8.54 -9.34 -2.06
N ALA A 203 8.64 -9.02 -0.79
CA ALA A 203 7.84 -7.98 -0.21
C ALA A 203 8.37 -6.65 -0.74
N ALA A 204 7.55 -5.91 -1.49
CA ALA A 204 7.87 -4.54 -1.85
C ALA A 204 7.25 -3.65 -0.79
N ALA A 205 8.06 -2.97 0.00
CA ALA A 205 7.60 -1.94 0.92
C ALA A 205 7.44 -0.63 0.13
N ALA A 206 6.25 -0.05 0.14
CA ALA A 206 5.99 1.27 -0.39
C ALA A 206 5.85 2.24 0.77
N ALA A 207 6.82 3.14 0.95
CA ALA A 207 6.68 4.28 1.85
C ALA A 207 5.90 5.39 1.12
N CYS A 208 4.70 5.70 1.59
CA CYS A 208 3.88 6.77 1.03
C CYS A 208 3.99 8.00 1.94
N SER A 209 4.77 8.99 1.56
CA SER A 209 4.78 10.29 2.20
C SER A 209 3.69 11.17 1.59
N ALA A 210 2.55 11.31 2.27
CA ALA A 210 1.55 12.30 1.92
C ALA A 210 1.96 13.65 2.52
N HIS A 211 2.69 14.46 1.78
CA HIS A 211 2.89 15.87 2.13
C HIS A 211 1.98 16.72 1.24
N PRO A 212 0.94 17.36 1.77
CA PRO A 212 0.32 18.46 1.05
C PRO A 212 1.33 19.61 1.04
N ALA A 213 1.79 19.99 -0.15
CA ALA A 213 2.59 21.20 -0.32
C ALA A 213 1.75 22.41 0.12
N HIS A 214 1.86 22.81 1.37
CA HIS A 214 1.42 24.12 1.83
C HIS A 214 2.27 25.17 1.13
N ARG A 215 1.80 25.67 -0.01
CA ARG A 215 2.26 26.96 -0.52
C ARG A 215 1.84 28.01 0.52
N ARG A 216 2.79 28.51 1.27
CA ARG A 216 2.61 29.78 2.00
C ARG A 216 2.30 30.87 0.97
N PRO A 217 1.25 31.67 1.16
CA PRO A 217 1.08 32.87 0.35
C PRO A 217 2.27 33.82 0.60
N PRO A 218 2.73 34.60 -0.41
CA PRO A 218 3.83 35.52 -0.24
C PRO A 218 3.48 36.54 0.84
N GLY A 219 4.39 36.68 1.81
CA GLY A 219 4.20 37.47 3.01
C GLY A 219 3.88 38.92 2.70
N ARG A 220 2.81 39.43 3.27
CA ARG A 220 2.62 40.86 3.49
C ARG A 220 3.71 41.32 4.47
N THR A 221 4.57 42.19 4.01
CA THR A 221 5.53 42.92 4.84
C THR A 221 4.75 43.77 5.84
N ALA A 222 4.71 43.36 7.09
CA ALA A 222 4.22 44.20 8.19
C ALA A 222 5.24 45.32 8.39
N ARG A 223 4.83 46.57 8.07
CA ARG A 223 5.54 47.79 8.52
C ARG A 223 5.33 47.88 10.02
N GLY A 224 6.40 47.73 10.78
CA GLY A 224 6.39 47.99 12.23
C GLY A 224 6.22 49.46 12.55
N PRO A 225 5.62 49.80 13.70
CA PRO A 225 5.46 51.18 14.16
C PRO A 225 6.82 51.73 14.64
N ARG A 226 7.14 52.92 14.17
CA ARG A 226 8.29 53.71 14.68
C ARG A 226 7.96 54.18 16.11
N SER A 227 8.73 53.73 17.09
CA SER A 227 8.73 54.34 18.42
C SER A 227 9.48 55.67 18.35
N ARG A 228 8.79 56.76 18.70
CA ARG A 228 9.42 58.01 19.10
C ARG A 228 9.75 57.93 20.58
N ILE A 229 11.00 58.08 20.92
CA ILE A 229 11.45 58.39 22.27
C ILE A 229 11.70 59.90 22.30
N SER A 230 11.07 60.53 23.21
CA SER A 230 11.46 61.83 23.76
C SER A 230 11.59 61.68 25.26
#